data_61eaf5b9c8f1f1745d825367348cffd2
#
_entry.id   61eaf5b9c8f1f1745d825367348cffd2
#
_cell.length_a   1.000
_cell.length_b   1.000
_cell.length_c   1.000
_cell.angle_alpha   90.00
_cell.angle_beta   90.00
_cell.angle_gamma   90.00
#
_symmetry.space_group_name_H-M   'P 1'
#
loop_
_entity.id
_entity.type
_entity.pdbx_description
1 polymer ?
#
loop_
_entity_poly.entity_id
_entity_poly.type
_entity_poly.pdbx_seq_one_letter_code
_entity_poly.pdbx_strand_id
1 'polypeptide(L)'
;DIDRSRGLGDVYKRQTHHGPVVYDKNFKSNNQRSGYAMRWIAHDGGNHQRTFIELNKAKNYDEYVNALKYWDAPAQNFVFAATDGDIALWIQGKFANKWEGQGKFLMDGSNPENDWQSFIPQKFNAHTKNPSRGFVSSANQHPVDQSYPYFIFNDGYETYRNRVINDYFNSKEKFSVKDFKDLHNN
;
A
#
# COMPACT_ATOMS: atom_id res chain seq x y z
N ASP A 1 -7.25 27.53 -3.40
CA ASP A 1 -8.63 27.22 -3.01
C ASP A 1 -8.91 27.80 -1.63
N ILE A 2 -10.02 28.52 -1.51
CA ILE A 2 -10.50 29.08 -0.24
C ILE A 2 -11.54 28.12 0.30
N ASP A 3 -11.23 27.47 1.41
CA ASP A 3 -12.20 26.63 2.13
C ASP A 3 -12.92 27.49 3.18
N ARG A 4 -14.20 27.78 2.96
CA ARG A 4 -15.06 28.51 3.91
C ARG A 4 -15.66 27.53 4.91
N SER A 5 -14.94 27.23 5.98
CA SER A 5 -15.52 26.52 7.11
C SER A 5 -16.41 27.48 7.94
N ARG A 6 -17.59 27.01 8.34
CA ARG A 6 -18.60 27.78 9.09
C ARG A 6 -18.00 28.47 10.32
N GLY A 7 -17.88 29.79 10.27
CA GLY A 7 -17.60 30.63 11.44
C GLY A 7 -16.13 30.91 11.78
N LEU A 8 -15.15 30.40 11.03
CA LEU A 8 -13.72 30.55 11.34
C LEU A 8 -12.94 31.42 10.31
N GLY A 9 -13.61 32.11 9.38
CA GLY A 9 -12.96 32.87 8.34
C GLY A 9 -12.37 32.01 7.21
N ASP A 10 -11.66 32.63 6.29
CA ASP A 10 -11.06 31.96 5.15
C ASP A 10 -9.79 31.19 5.56
N VAL A 11 -9.75 29.90 5.27
CA VAL A 11 -8.56 29.05 5.46
C VAL A 11 -7.82 28.91 4.13
N TYR A 12 -6.60 29.42 4.08
CA TYR A 12 -5.73 29.28 2.90
C TYR A 12 -4.99 27.94 2.94
N LYS A 13 -5.28 27.07 1.97
CA LYS A 13 -4.51 25.85 1.71
C LYS A 13 -3.51 26.12 0.60
N ARG A 14 -2.23 26.13 0.93
CA ARG A 14 -1.16 26.27 -0.07
C ARG A 14 -0.89 24.94 -0.71
N GLN A 15 -0.97 24.88 -2.02
CA GLN A 15 -0.69 23.67 -2.78
C GLN A 15 0.02 24.00 -4.09
N THR A 16 0.72 23.01 -4.63
CA THR A 16 1.31 23.00 -5.96
C THR A 16 0.66 21.86 -6.77
N HIS A 17 1.05 21.68 -8.03
CA HIS A 17 0.63 20.51 -8.81
C HIS A 17 1.12 19.17 -8.22
N HIS A 18 2.16 19.19 -7.37
CA HIS A 18 2.62 18.00 -6.64
C HIS A 18 1.74 17.65 -5.43
N GLY A 19 0.98 18.61 -4.90
CA GLY A 19 0.15 18.43 -3.72
C GLY A 19 0.30 19.57 -2.70
N PRO A 20 -0.16 19.36 -1.45
CA PRO A 20 -0.14 20.38 -0.42
C PRO A 20 1.29 20.72 0.02
N VAL A 21 1.50 21.99 0.35
CA VAL A 21 2.72 22.46 1.00
C VAL A 21 2.68 22.05 2.48
N VAL A 22 3.61 21.20 2.90
CA VAL A 22 3.58 20.57 4.23
C VAL A 22 4.33 21.34 5.30
N TYR A 23 5.33 22.11 4.93
CA TYR A 23 6.11 22.96 5.84
C TYR A 23 6.00 24.41 5.42
N ASP A 24 5.11 25.15 6.03
CA ASP A 24 4.99 26.59 5.87
C ASP A 24 5.40 27.34 7.13
N LYS A 25 5.32 28.69 7.09
CA LYS A 25 5.69 29.56 8.22
C LYS A 25 4.85 29.32 9.48
N ASN A 26 3.71 28.65 9.39
CA ASN A 26 2.82 28.36 10.53
C ASN A 26 3.14 26.99 11.18
N PHE A 27 4.00 26.18 10.54
CA PHE A 27 4.42 24.90 11.10
C PHE A 27 5.38 25.14 12.27
N LYS A 28 4.97 24.76 13.48
CA LYS A 28 5.69 25.02 14.74
C LYS A 28 6.91 24.07 14.94
N SER A 29 7.71 23.82 13.95
CA SER A 29 8.95 23.11 14.12
C SER A 29 10.14 24.05 13.85
N ASN A 30 11.26 23.79 14.52
CA ASN A 30 12.54 24.46 14.22
C ASN A 30 13.11 24.07 12.86
N ASN A 31 12.31 23.41 12.03
CA ASN A 31 12.71 22.96 10.73
C ASN A 31 12.60 24.11 9.73
N GLN A 32 13.75 24.58 9.23
CA GLN A 32 13.85 25.64 8.23
C GLN A 32 13.36 25.21 6.83
N ARG A 33 12.80 24.00 6.68
CA ARG A 33 12.34 23.44 5.42
C ARG A 33 10.94 23.92 5.06
N SER A 34 10.81 25.22 4.76
CA SER A 34 9.56 25.79 4.26
C SER A 34 9.42 25.61 2.75
N GLY A 35 8.20 25.40 2.27
CA GLY A 35 7.90 25.37 0.84
C GLY A 35 7.96 24.01 0.16
N TYR A 36 8.11 22.91 0.92
CA TYR A 36 8.06 21.56 0.35
C TYR A 36 6.63 21.09 0.13
N ALA A 37 6.35 20.65 -1.08
CA ALA A 37 5.08 20.02 -1.43
C ALA A 37 5.17 18.50 -1.30
N MET A 38 4.08 17.87 -0.87
CA MET A 38 4.02 16.41 -0.70
C MET A 38 3.18 15.78 -1.81
N ARG A 39 3.83 14.99 -2.68
CA ARG A 39 3.13 14.12 -3.62
C ARG A 39 2.79 12.80 -2.94
N TRP A 40 1.51 12.56 -2.74
CA TRP A 40 1.01 11.36 -2.09
C TRP A 40 -0.24 10.85 -2.80
N ILE A 41 -0.28 9.54 -3.07
CA ILE A 41 -1.37 8.89 -3.82
C ILE A 41 -2.76 9.13 -3.19
N ALA A 42 -2.84 9.24 -1.86
CA ALA A 42 -4.10 9.49 -1.18
C ALA A 42 -4.74 10.85 -1.51
N HIS A 43 -3.96 11.81 -2.05
CA HIS A 43 -4.49 13.09 -2.50
C HIS A 43 -5.25 13.00 -3.84
N ASP A 44 -5.06 11.92 -4.60
CA ASP A 44 -5.74 11.72 -5.89
C ASP A 44 -7.22 11.33 -5.71
N GLY A 45 -7.62 11.00 -4.49
CA GLY A 45 -8.95 10.45 -4.21
C GLY A 45 -9.09 9.00 -4.65
N GLY A 46 -10.26 8.40 -4.41
CA GLY A 46 -10.54 7.02 -4.79
C GLY A 46 -11.91 6.57 -4.30
N ASN A 47 -12.34 5.40 -4.75
CA ASN A 47 -13.64 4.81 -4.38
C ASN A 47 -13.45 3.56 -3.50
N HIS A 48 -12.68 3.70 -2.42
CA HIS A 48 -12.26 2.58 -1.58
C HIS A 48 -13.43 1.82 -0.93
N GLN A 49 -14.51 2.51 -0.58
CA GLN A 49 -15.70 1.84 -0.02
C GLN A 49 -16.34 0.85 -0.99
N ARG A 50 -16.26 1.13 -2.29
CA ARG A 50 -16.75 0.22 -3.31
C ARG A 50 -16.01 -1.12 -3.28
N THR A 51 -14.72 -1.13 -2.96
CA THR A 51 -13.95 -2.37 -2.78
C THR A 51 -14.64 -3.31 -1.78
N PHE A 52 -15.02 -2.82 -0.61
CA PHE A 52 -15.67 -3.66 0.40
C PHE A 52 -17.05 -4.15 -0.04
N ILE A 53 -17.81 -3.29 -0.73
CA ILE A 53 -19.11 -3.68 -1.28
C ILE A 53 -18.96 -4.81 -2.31
N GLU A 54 -17.99 -4.71 -3.21
CA GLU A 54 -17.76 -5.72 -4.24
C GLU A 54 -17.10 -6.99 -3.65
N LEU A 55 -16.19 -6.87 -2.64
CA LEU A 55 -15.64 -8.01 -1.92
C LEU A 55 -16.75 -8.83 -1.22
N ASN A 56 -17.72 -8.18 -0.61
CA ASN A 56 -18.84 -8.87 0.04
C ASN A 56 -19.76 -9.63 -0.94
N LYS A 57 -19.69 -9.31 -2.23
CA LYS A 57 -20.45 -10.01 -3.29
C LYS A 57 -19.60 -11.07 -3.99
N ALA A 58 -18.29 -10.99 -3.90
CA ALA A 58 -17.36 -11.87 -4.60
C ALA A 58 -17.55 -13.33 -4.15
N LYS A 59 -17.68 -14.24 -5.13
CA LYS A 59 -17.90 -15.68 -4.92
C LYS A 59 -16.70 -16.55 -5.31
N ASN A 60 -15.72 -15.95 -5.96
CA ASN A 60 -14.55 -16.64 -6.47
C ASN A 60 -13.33 -15.69 -6.51
N TYR A 61 -12.16 -16.25 -6.84
CA TYR A 61 -10.91 -15.51 -6.89
C TYR A 61 -10.93 -14.36 -7.90
N ASP A 62 -11.51 -14.55 -9.09
CA ASP A 62 -11.52 -13.52 -10.13
C ASP A 62 -12.39 -12.33 -9.74
N GLU A 63 -13.55 -12.58 -9.13
CA GLU A 63 -14.41 -11.55 -8.59
C GLU A 63 -13.74 -10.81 -7.43
N TYR A 64 -13.01 -11.54 -6.57
CA TYR A 64 -12.21 -10.95 -5.50
C TYR A 64 -11.15 -10.00 -6.08
N VAL A 65 -10.34 -10.43 -7.05
CA VAL A 65 -9.31 -9.57 -7.67
C VAL A 65 -9.96 -8.36 -8.36
N ASN A 66 -11.09 -8.57 -9.05
CA ASN A 66 -11.81 -7.48 -9.71
C ASN A 66 -12.37 -6.45 -8.71
N ALA A 67 -12.79 -6.88 -7.52
CA ALA A 67 -13.24 -5.98 -6.45
C ALA A 67 -12.10 -5.08 -5.94
N LEU A 68 -10.87 -5.59 -5.90
CA LEU A 68 -9.71 -4.86 -5.40
C LEU A 68 -9.32 -3.66 -6.25
N LYS A 69 -9.71 -3.59 -7.53
CA LYS A 69 -9.34 -2.51 -8.45
C LYS A 69 -9.77 -1.09 -8.00
N TYR A 70 -10.70 -1.01 -7.07
CA TYR A 70 -11.17 0.26 -6.51
C TYR A 70 -10.36 0.73 -5.29
N TRP A 71 -9.40 -0.08 -4.83
CA TRP A 71 -8.55 0.25 -3.69
C TRP A 71 -7.24 0.88 -4.14
N ASP A 72 -7.11 2.19 -4.02
CA ASP A 72 -5.93 2.93 -4.44
C ASP A 72 -4.93 3.18 -3.31
N ALA A 73 -5.40 3.62 -2.14
CA ALA A 73 -4.55 4.01 -1.01
C ALA A 73 -5.29 3.92 0.34
N PRO A 74 -4.57 3.62 1.44
CA PRO A 74 -3.20 3.13 1.49
C PRO A 74 -3.08 1.71 0.92
N ALA A 75 -1.91 1.34 0.40
CA ALA A 75 -1.71 -0.04 -0.05
C ALA A 75 -1.91 -1.03 1.10
N GLN A 76 -2.60 -2.14 0.82
CA GLN A 76 -2.95 -3.16 1.80
C GLN A 76 -2.69 -4.56 1.27
N ASN A 77 -2.47 -5.49 2.21
CA ASN A 77 -2.41 -6.91 1.93
C ASN A 77 -3.81 -7.51 2.08
N PHE A 78 -4.36 -8.01 0.99
CA PHE A 78 -5.65 -8.67 0.97
C PHE A 78 -5.44 -10.19 0.90
N VAL A 79 -6.02 -10.91 1.84
CA VAL A 79 -5.96 -12.37 1.90
C VAL A 79 -7.30 -12.93 1.42
N PHE A 80 -7.23 -13.99 0.60
CA PHE A 80 -8.37 -14.73 0.10
C PHE A 80 -8.28 -16.18 0.55
N ALA A 81 -9.42 -16.74 0.94
CA ALA A 81 -9.58 -18.17 1.18
C ALA A 81 -11.00 -18.58 0.80
N ALA A 82 -11.13 -19.67 0.08
CA ALA A 82 -12.40 -20.21 -0.39
C ALA A 82 -12.63 -21.66 0.08
N THR A 83 -13.89 -22.07 0.05
CA THR A 83 -14.29 -23.43 0.51
C THR A 83 -13.84 -24.54 -0.44
N ASP A 84 -13.49 -24.20 -1.67
CA ASP A 84 -12.88 -25.13 -2.65
C ASP A 84 -11.39 -25.38 -2.41
N GLY A 85 -10.79 -24.66 -1.43
CA GLY A 85 -9.40 -24.81 -1.03
C GLY A 85 -8.46 -23.74 -1.61
N ASP A 86 -8.94 -22.86 -2.47
CA ASP A 86 -8.13 -21.76 -3.00
C ASP A 86 -7.73 -20.79 -1.89
N ILE A 87 -6.45 -20.44 -1.85
CA ILE A 87 -5.89 -19.39 -0.98
C ILE A 87 -5.06 -18.41 -1.81
N ALA A 88 -5.10 -17.12 -1.45
CA ALA A 88 -4.29 -16.13 -2.14
C ALA A 88 -3.94 -14.95 -1.23
N LEU A 89 -2.87 -14.25 -1.63
CA LEU A 89 -2.50 -12.93 -1.13
C LEU A 89 -2.36 -11.98 -2.31
N TRP A 90 -2.97 -10.82 -2.21
CA TRP A 90 -2.86 -9.75 -3.19
C TRP A 90 -2.48 -8.45 -2.48
N ILE A 91 -1.41 -7.82 -2.92
CA ILE A 91 -1.01 -6.51 -2.41
C ILE A 91 -1.65 -5.45 -3.30
N GLN A 92 -2.71 -4.84 -2.81
CA GLN A 92 -3.46 -3.87 -3.59
C GLN A 92 -3.15 -2.45 -3.18
N GLY A 93 -2.97 -1.62 -4.17
CA GLY A 93 -2.79 -0.19 -4.12
C GLY A 93 -2.54 0.34 -5.53
N LYS A 94 -2.59 1.65 -5.68
CA LYS A 94 -2.16 2.32 -6.89
C LYS A 94 -0.69 2.71 -6.71
N PHE A 95 0.20 2.01 -7.37
CA PHE A 95 1.64 2.20 -7.24
C PHE A 95 2.19 3.03 -8.39
N ALA A 96 2.88 4.13 -8.08
CA ALA A 96 3.58 4.90 -9.09
C ALA A 96 4.73 4.07 -9.68
N ASN A 97 4.84 4.08 -11.02
CA ASN A 97 6.00 3.52 -11.71
C ASN A 97 7.17 4.48 -11.52
N LYS A 98 8.11 4.10 -10.68
CA LYS A 98 9.25 4.93 -10.27
C LYS A 98 10.56 4.37 -10.83
N TRP A 99 11.51 5.25 -11.11
CA TRP A 99 12.89 4.84 -11.31
C TRP A 99 13.58 4.58 -9.95
N GLU A 100 14.68 3.87 -9.95
CA GLU A 100 15.39 3.45 -8.73
C GLU A 100 15.81 4.66 -7.89
N GLY A 101 15.29 4.72 -6.65
CA GLY A 101 15.54 5.80 -5.70
C GLY A 101 14.62 7.01 -5.81
N GLN A 102 13.71 7.08 -6.79
CA GLN A 102 12.77 8.20 -6.91
C GLN A 102 11.88 8.33 -5.67
N GLY A 103 11.92 9.52 -5.05
CA GLY A 103 11.16 9.84 -3.84
C GLY A 103 11.81 9.35 -2.54
N LYS A 104 13.02 8.79 -2.59
CA LYS A 104 13.80 8.46 -1.39
C LYS A 104 14.28 9.73 -0.67
N PHE A 105 14.64 10.75 -1.45
CA PHE A 105 15.07 12.06 -0.98
C PHE A 105 14.20 13.16 -1.56
N LEU A 106 14.46 14.39 -1.14
CA LEU A 106 13.83 15.57 -1.72
C LEU A 106 14.16 15.64 -3.22
N MET A 107 13.12 15.89 -4.00
CA MET A 107 13.20 15.99 -5.43
C MET A 107 13.08 17.47 -5.85
N ASP A 108 13.74 17.85 -6.94
CA ASP A 108 13.54 19.16 -7.56
C ASP A 108 12.17 19.18 -8.26
N GLY A 109 11.20 19.88 -7.64
CA GLY A 109 9.85 19.99 -8.16
C GLY A 109 9.70 20.88 -9.40
N SER A 110 10.76 21.54 -9.84
CA SER A 110 10.77 22.27 -11.10
C SER A 110 11.12 21.40 -12.32
N ASN A 111 11.67 20.21 -12.07
CA ASN A 111 12.01 19.26 -13.11
C ASN A 111 10.87 18.25 -13.33
N PRO A 112 10.16 18.26 -14.48
CA PRO A 112 9.04 17.38 -14.76
C PRO A 112 9.45 15.88 -14.83
N GLU A 113 10.71 15.55 -15.02
CA GLU A 113 11.20 14.16 -14.97
C GLU A 113 11.10 13.54 -13.57
N ASN A 114 11.01 14.39 -12.54
CA ASN A 114 10.81 13.96 -11.17
C ASN A 114 9.35 13.65 -10.83
N ASP A 115 8.41 13.96 -11.72
CA ASP A 115 7.01 13.61 -11.54
C ASP A 115 6.76 12.11 -11.78
N TRP A 116 5.68 11.60 -11.22
CA TRP A 116 5.23 10.25 -11.52
C TRP A 116 4.64 10.20 -12.93
N GLN A 117 5.38 9.58 -13.86
CA GLN A 117 5.00 9.54 -15.27
C GLN A 117 3.88 8.53 -15.57
N SER A 118 3.77 7.47 -14.76
CA SER A 118 2.78 6.41 -14.94
C SER A 118 2.55 5.64 -13.64
N PHE A 119 1.62 4.70 -13.70
CA PHE A 119 1.34 3.77 -12.61
C PHE A 119 1.56 2.32 -13.04
N ILE A 120 1.96 1.49 -12.09
CA ILE A 120 2.07 0.05 -12.30
C ILE A 120 0.66 -0.51 -12.54
N PRO A 121 0.40 -1.19 -13.66
CA PRO A 121 -0.90 -1.81 -13.90
C PRO A 121 -1.24 -2.85 -12.83
N GLN A 122 -2.49 -2.90 -12.36
CA GLN A 122 -2.94 -3.78 -11.28
C GLN A 122 -2.48 -5.24 -11.44
N LYS A 123 -2.50 -5.77 -12.64
CA LYS A 123 -2.08 -7.16 -12.91
C LYS A 123 -0.64 -7.47 -12.52
N PHE A 124 0.19 -6.44 -12.34
CA PHE A 124 1.56 -6.58 -11.86
C PHE A 124 1.71 -6.30 -10.36
N ASN A 125 0.65 -5.92 -9.67
CA ASN A 125 0.70 -5.84 -8.22
C ASN A 125 1.15 -7.18 -7.64
N ALA A 126 2.02 -7.16 -6.63
CA ALA A 126 2.55 -8.39 -6.06
C ALA A 126 1.41 -9.27 -5.51
N HIS A 127 1.36 -10.52 -5.97
CA HIS A 127 0.33 -11.46 -5.57
C HIS A 127 0.82 -12.90 -5.66
N THR A 128 0.12 -13.79 -4.98
CA THR A 128 0.30 -15.24 -5.11
C THR A 128 -1.04 -15.94 -4.92
N LYS A 129 -1.27 -17.01 -5.68
CA LYS A 129 -2.42 -17.90 -5.55
C LYS A 129 -1.90 -19.32 -5.39
N ASN A 130 -2.43 -20.05 -4.41
CA ASN A 130 -2.13 -21.46 -4.15
C ASN A 130 -0.61 -21.75 -4.13
N PRO A 131 0.17 -21.01 -3.32
CA PRO A 131 1.62 -21.26 -3.26
C PRO A 131 1.91 -22.68 -2.78
N SER A 132 2.97 -23.30 -3.29
CA SER A 132 3.38 -24.68 -2.94
C SER A 132 3.62 -24.91 -1.45
N ARG A 133 3.93 -23.82 -0.70
CA ARG A 133 4.09 -23.88 0.77
C ARG A 133 2.77 -24.09 1.53
N GLY A 134 1.59 -24.04 0.86
CA GLY A 134 0.29 -24.32 1.45
C GLY A 134 -0.30 -23.22 2.34
N PHE A 135 0.34 -22.05 2.46
CA PHE A 135 -0.18 -20.91 3.22
C PHE A 135 0.24 -19.57 2.60
N VAL A 136 -0.49 -18.53 2.95
CA VAL A 136 -0.16 -17.15 2.61
C VAL A 136 0.01 -16.32 3.89
N SER A 137 0.97 -15.41 3.91
CA SER A 137 1.22 -14.53 5.05
C SER A 137 1.88 -13.24 4.61
N SER A 138 1.67 -12.18 5.38
CA SER A 138 2.38 -10.93 5.24
C SER A 138 2.70 -10.32 6.60
N ALA A 139 3.95 -9.89 6.76
CA ALA A 139 4.45 -9.18 7.93
C ALA A 139 5.42 -8.06 7.52
N ASN A 140 5.05 -7.30 6.48
CA ASN A 140 5.82 -6.22 5.89
C ASN A 140 7.16 -6.64 5.25
N GLN A 141 7.34 -7.93 4.93
CA GLN A 141 8.47 -8.38 4.13
C GLN A 141 8.40 -7.78 2.72
N HIS A 142 9.55 -7.72 2.03
CA HIS A 142 9.60 -7.30 0.64
C HIS A 142 8.71 -8.24 -0.22
N PRO A 143 7.81 -7.70 -1.02
CA PRO A 143 6.74 -8.52 -1.62
C PRO A 143 7.14 -9.21 -2.93
N VAL A 144 8.25 -8.84 -3.52
CA VAL A 144 8.69 -9.32 -4.85
C VAL A 144 10.17 -9.66 -4.82
N ASP A 145 10.62 -10.45 -5.77
CA ASP A 145 12.04 -10.77 -5.97
C ASP A 145 12.67 -9.87 -7.06
N GLN A 146 13.94 -10.14 -7.38
CA GLN A 146 14.71 -9.36 -8.34
C GLN A 146 14.22 -9.46 -9.80
N SER A 147 13.36 -10.43 -10.11
CA SER A 147 12.77 -10.57 -11.46
C SER A 147 11.60 -9.64 -11.71
N TYR A 148 11.11 -8.97 -10.67
CA TYR A 148 9.98 -8.05 -10.78
C TYR A 148 10.33 -6.84 -11.66
N PRO A 149 9.50 -6.50 -12.66
CA PRO A 149 9.89 -5.55 -13.70
C PRO A 149 9.82 -4.07 -13.30
N TYR A 150 9.34 -3.76 -12.10
CA TYR A 150 9.20 -2.39 -11.63
C TYR A 150 10.02 -2.16 -10.36
N PHE A 151 10.46 -0.93 -10.16
CA PHE A 151 11.13 -0.55 -8.93
C PHE A 151 10.10 -0.48 -7.78
N ILE A 152 10.36 -1.23 -6.71
CA ILE A 152 9.67 -1.12 -5.42
C ILE A 152 10.71 -0.77 -4.38
N PHE A 153 10.48 0.37 -3.72
CA PHE A 153 11.34 0.85 -2.66
C PHE A 153 11.37 -0.15 -1.49
N ASN A 154 12.57 -0.53 -1.09
CA ASN A 154 12.82 -1.39 0.05
C ASN A 154 13.98 -0.81 0.86
N ASP A 155 13.70 -0.22 2.00
CA ASP A 155 14.72 0.28 2.93
C ASP A 155 15.11 -0.76 3.98
N GLY A 156 15.07 -2.05 3.63
CA GLY A 156 15.64 -3.10 4.46
C GLY A 156 14.88 -3.34 5.76
N TYR A 157 13.56 -3.44 5.71
CA TYR A 157 12.81 -3.95 6.85
C TYR A 157 13.30 -5.34 7.22
N GLU A 158 13.80 -5.48 8.44
CA GLU A 158 14.13 -6.79 9.00
C GLU A 158 12.89 -7.67 9.05
N THR A 159 13.04 -8.91 8.62
CA THR A 159 11.94 -9.87 8.43
C THR A 159 11.69 -10.75 9.66
N TYR A 160 11.97 -10.26 10.87
CA TYR A 160 11.83 -11.06 12.11
C TYR A 160 10.46 -11.70 12.24
N ARG A 161 9.40 -10.91 12.14
CA ARG A 161 8.03 -11.42 12.24
C ARG A 161 7.70 -12.43 11.14
N ASN A 162 8.16 -12.18 9.91
CA ASN A 162 7.93 -13.09 8.80
C ASN A 162 8.64 -14.43 9.04
N ARG A 163 9.87 -14.43 9.57
CA ARG A 163 10.58 -15.66 9.93
C ARG A 163 9.82 -16.47 10.97
N VAL A 164 9.40 -15.86 12.07
CA VAL A 164 8.60 -16.51 13.11
C VAL A 164 7.32 -17.12 12.54
N ILE A 165 6.61 -16.38 11.69
CA ILE A 165 5.40 -16.87 11.02
C ILE A 165 5.70 -18.09 10.14
N ASN A 166 6.75 -18.02 9.33
CA ASN A 166 7.12 -19.12 8.44
C ASN A 166 7.57 -20.35 9.25
N ASP A 167 8.40 -20.18 10.28
CA ASP A 167 8.84 -21.28 11.15
C ASP A 167 7.64 -21.95 11.82
N TYR A 168 6.70 -21.17 12.31
CA TYR A 168 5.48 -21.69 12.90
C TYR A 168 4.63 -22.48 11.91
N PHE A 169 4.38 -21.97 10.72
CA PHE A 169 3.59 -22.65 9.70
C PHE A 169 4.31 -23.85 9.07
N ASN A 170 5.62 -23.92 9.17
CA ASN A 170 6.40 -25.10 8.76
C ASN A 170 6.49 -26.16 9.84
N SER A 171 6.05 -25.88 11.08
CA SER A 171 6.21 -26.81 12.21
C SER A 171 5.20 -27.97 12.24
N LYS A 172 4.08 -27.85 11.50
CA LYS A 172 3.03 -28.87 11.39
C LYS A 172 2.16 -28.66 10.16
N GLU A 173 1.44 -29.70 9.74
CA GLU A 173 0.63 -29.68 8.52
C GLU A 173 -0.75 -29.07 8.67
N LYS A 174 -1.33 -29.08 9.86
CA LYS A 174 -2.70 -28.60 10.12
C LYS A 174 -2.73 -27.66 11.30
N PHE A 175 -3.52 -26.62 11.17
CA PHE A 175 -3.67 -25.57 12.18
C PHE A 175 -5.13 -25.40 12.58
N SER A 176 -5.37 -25.28 13.87
CA SER A 176 -6.67 -24.93 14.44
C SER A 176 -6.79 -23.42 14.67
N VAL A 177 -8.00 -22.94 14.92
CA VAL A 177 -8.24 -21.54 15.32
C VAL A 177 -7.43 -21.17 16.57
N LYS A 178 -7.23 -22.14 17.49
CA LYS A 178 -6.41 -21.90 18.70
C LYS A 178 -4.94 -21.62 18.33
N ASP A 179 -4.38 -22.34 17.37
CA ASP A 179 -3.01 -22.16 16.92
C ASP A 179 -2.77 -20.73 16.38
N PHE A 180 -3.72 -20.19 15.61
CA PHE A 180 -3.65 -18.81 15.14
C PHE A 180 -3.72 -17.79 16.29
N LYS A 181 -4.59 -18.03 17.27
CA LYS A 181 -4.67 -17.17 18.47
C LYS A 181 -3.37 -17.19 19.27
N ASP A 182 -2.79 -18.37 19.45
CA ASP A 182 -1.53 -18.53 20.16
C ASP A 182 -0.38 -17.81 19.43
N LEU A 183 -0.33 -17.91 18.09
CA LEU A 183 0.67 -17.21 17.28
C LEU A 183 0.57 -15.68 17.40
N HIS A 184 -0.63 -15.13 17.55
CA HIS A 184 -0.82 -13.69 17.73
C HIS A 184 -0.34 -13.16 19.08
N ASN A 185 -0.20 -14.06 20.07
CA ASN A 185 0.25 -13.72 21.43
C ASN A 185 1.72 -14.06 21.69
N ASN A 186 2.47 -14.42 20.67
CA ASN A 186 3.88 -14.81 20.76
C ASN A 186 4.81 -13.59 20.68
#